data_4f2a4c81a57d39f8b17db3c4ef2531b0
#
_entry.id   4f2a4c81a57d39f8b17db3c4ef2531b0
#
_cell.length_a   1.000
_cell.length_b   1.000
_cell.length_c   1.000
_cell.angle_alpha   90.00
_cell.angle_beta   90.00
_cell.angle_gamma   90.00
#
_symmetry.space_group_name_H-M   'P 1'
#
loop_
_entity.id
_entity.type
_entity.pdbx_description
1 polymer ?
#
loop_
_entity_poly.entity_id
_entity_poly.type
_entity_poly.pdbx_seq_one_letter_code
_entity_poly.pdbx_strand_id
1 'polypeptide(L)'
;TAFPAESAADRVILLITDGEDHEGDPLALLPELKAKNIRVYTIGIGTLEGEMVPAGDQQGGYFKDRQGQIVQTTLHEDVLQKLALGTGGTYVRSAPGDTGLERVFHESITKLKRSEQDTRTAKIYEERFVWPLAIALVLLAWEVLLSDRRSLNGRAA
;
A
#
# COMPACT_ATOMS: atom_id res chain seq x y z
N THR A 1 11.18 8.93 11.89
CA THR A 1 10.19 7.83 11.86
C THR A 1 9.48 7.87 10.51
N ALA A 2 9.51 6.75 9.74
CA ALA A 2 8.93 6.67 8.40
C ALA A 2 7.38 6.66 8.40
N PHE A 3 6.75 6.39 9.54
CA PHE A 3 5.29 6.31 9.66
C PHE A 3 4.77 7.31 10.69
N PRO A 4 3.64 8.01 10.42
CA PRO A 4 2.96 8.86 11.40
C PRO A 4 2.48 8.04 12.61
N ALA A 5 2.59 8.60 13.81
CA ALA A 5 2.24 7.89 15.05
C ALA A 5 0.73 7.59 15.18
N GLU A 6 -0.13 8.40 14.57
CA GLU A 6 -1.59 8.36 14.76
C GLU A 6 -2.38 7.74 13.59
N SER A 7 -1.70 7.12 12.61
CA SER A 7 -2.39 6.50 11.48
C SER A 7 -2.94 5.13 11.88
N ALA A 8 -4.26 4.96 11.78
CA ALA A 8 -4.92 3.66 11.86
C ALA A 8 -4.74 2.81 10.60
N ALA A 9 -4.01 3.33 9.59
CA ALA A 9 -3.74 2.61 8.35
C ALA A 9 -2.76 1.47 8.57
N ASP A 10 -2.94 0.39 7.84
CA ASP A 10 -1.99 -0.73 7.80
C ASP A 10 -0.62 -0.22 7.32
N ARG A 11 0.41 -0.55 8.10
CA ARG A 11 1.79 -0.17 7.79
C ARG A 11 2.47 -1.30 7.05
N VAL A 12 2.95 -0.99 5.85
CA VAL A 12 3.57 -1.98 4.97
C VAL A 12 4.94 -1.49 4.53
N ILE A 13 5.92 -2.37 4.59
CA ILE A 13 7.25 -2.17 4.00
C ILE A 13 7.40 -3.20 2.88
N LEU A 14 7.78 -2.74 1.69
CA LEU A 14 8.22 -3.60 0.61
C LEU A 14 9.74 -3.51 0.53
N LEU A 15 10.41 -4.63 0.76
CA LEU A 15 11.85 -4.78 0.69
C LEU A 15 12.22 -5.56 -0.57
N ILE A 16 13.08 -4.98 -1.42
CA ILE A 16 13.59 -5.59 -2.64
C ILE A 16 15.11 -5.67 -2.50
N THR A 17 15.66 -6.87 -2.37
CA THR A 17 17.08 -7.08 -2.06
C THR A 17 17.52 -8.50 -2.41
N ASP A 18 18.81 -8.74 -2.47
CA ASP A 18 19.42 -10.07 -2.51
C ASP A 18 19.56 -10.71 -1.11
N GLY A 19 19.27 -9.95 -0.06
CA GLY A 19 19.33 -10.43 1.31
C GLY A 19 20.71 -10.44 1.92
N GLU A 20 21.73 -9.89 1.25
CA GLU A 20 23.03 -9.67 1.86
C GLU A 20 22.95 -8.59 2.93
N ASP A 21 23.46 -8.87 4.12
CA ASP A 21 23.57 -7.92 5.23
C ASP A 21 25.01 -7.86 5.70
N HIS A 22 25.56 -6.66 5.72
CA HIS A 22 26.95 -6.41 6.14
C HIS A 22 27.05 -5.75 7.52
N GLU A 23 25.92 -5.33 8.12
CA GLU A 23 25.94 -4.49 9.33
C GLU A 23 25.16 -5.06 10.52
N GLY A 24 24.45 -6.18 10.38
CA GLY A 24 23.68 -6.72 11.52
C GLY A 24 22.77 -7.89 11.19
N ASP A 25 21.90 -8.23 12.15
CA ASP A 25 20.88 -9.28 11.97
C ASP A 25 19.51 -8.61 11.77
N PRO A 26 18.95 -8.60 10.55
CA PRO A 26 17.64 -8.02 10.30
C PRO A 26 16.51 -8.74 11.06
N LEU A 27 16.70 -10.00 11.46
CA LEU A 27 15.72 -10.75 12.23
C LEU A 27 15.57 -10.23 13.66
N ALA A 28 16.58 -9.52 14.19
CA ALA A 28 16.49 -8.87 15.49
C ALA A 28 15.41 -7.78 15.54
N LEU A 29 15.00 -7.23 14.40
CA LEU A 29 13.94 -6.21 14.28
C LEU A 29 12.52 -6.81 14.32
N LEU A 30 12.35 -8.13 14.19
CA LEU A 30 11.03 -8.78 14.15
C LEU A 30 10.12 -8.42 15.34
N PRO A 31 10.59 -8.41 16.60
CA PRO A 31 9.73 -8.05 17.73
C PRO A 31 9.21 -6.61 17.64
N GLU A 32 10.07 -5.70 17.21
CA GLU A 32 9.71 -4.29 17.06
C GLU A 32 8.70 -4.07 15.90
N LEU A 33 8.91 -4.70 14.76
CA LEU A 33 8.01 -4.64 13.61
C LEU A 33 6.62 -5.17 13.97
N LYS A 34 6.56 -6.30 14.70
CA LYS A 34 5.29 -6.87 15.20
C LYS A 34 4.60 -5.95 16.19
N ALA A 35 5.33 -5.39 17.16
CA ALA A 35 4.77 -4.48 18.14
C ALA A 35 4.16 -3.22 17.52
N LYS A 36 4.71 -2.77 16.38
CA LYS A 36 4.21 -1.62 15.61
C LYS A 36 3.19 -1.97 14.53
N ASN A 37 2.77 -3.24 14.42
CA ASN A 37 1.90 -3.75 13.35
C ASN A 37 2.41 -3.40 11.94
N ILE A 38 3.73 -3.55 11.72
CA ILE A 38 4.34 -3.32 10.42
C ILE A 38 4.49 -4.67 9.72
N ARG A 39 3.87 -4.83 8.55
CA ARG A 39 4.04 -6.01 7.69
C ARG A 39 5.16 -5.77 6.71
N VAL A 40 6.07 -6.73 6.58
CA VAL A 40 7.17 -6.67 5.63
C VAL A 40 6.93 -7.67 4.52
N TYR A 41 6.88 -7.18 3.29
CA TYR A 41 6.86 -8.00 2.08
C TYR A 41 8.25 -7.95 1.47
N THR A 42 8.78 -9.10 1.11
CA THR A 42 10.15 -9.18 0.60
C THR A 42 10.17 -9.78 -0.81
N ILE A 43 10.92 -9.15 -1.71
CA ILE A 43 11.23 -9.67 -3.05
C ILE A 43 12.72 -9.93 -3.10
N GLY A 44 13.08 -11.22 -3.22
CA GLY A 44 14.47 -11.64 -3.38
C GLY A 44 14.90 -11.55 -4.83
N ILE A 45 15.96 -10.81 -5.11
CA ILE A 45 16.57 -10.69 -6.43
C ILE A 45 17.93 -11.40 -6.41
N GLY A 46 18.16 -12.28 -7.37
CA GLY A 46 19.40 -13.02 -7.50
C GLY A 46 19.19 -14.51 -7.61
N THR A 47 20.29 -15.24 -7.67
CA THR A 47 20.34 -16.70 -7.75
C THR A 47 20.89 -17.31 -6.47
N LEU A 48 20.44 -18.49 -6.12
CA LEU A 48 20.97 -19.24 -4.96
C LEU A 48 22.40 -19.73 -5.20
N GLU A 49 22.72 -19.99 -6.45
CA GLU A 49 24.03 -20.48 -6.87
C GLU A 49 25.10 -19.36 -6.87
N GLY A 50 24.62 -18.12 -6.83
CA GLY A 50 25.43 -16.93 -6.91
C GLY A 50 25.87 -16.58 -8.34
N GLU A 51 25.96 -15.29 -8.60
CA GLU A 51 26.43 -14.78 -9.88
C GLU A 51 27.64 -13.87 -9.69
N MET A 52 28.60 -13.97 -10.62
CA MET A 52 29.77 -13.10 -10.62
C MET A 52 29.36 -11.71 -11.09
N VAL A 53 29.73 -10.68 -10.34
CA VAL A 53 29.43 -9.29 -10.68
C VAL A 53 30.29 -8.83 -11.85
N PRO A 54 29.71 -8.47 -13.02
CA PRO A 54 30.49 -7.97 -14.15
C PRO A 54 31.09 -6.61 -13.82
N ALA A 55 32.32 -6.38 -14.17
CA ALA A 55 33.05 -5.14 -13.87
C ALA A 55 32.61 -3.92 -14.69
N GLY A 56 31.66 -4.05 -15.61
CA GLY A 56 31.04 -2.94 -16.33
C GLY A 56 31.95 -2.13 -17.26
N ASP A 57 33.21 -2.47 -17.36
CA ASP A 57 34.17 -1.82 -18.22
C ASP A 57 34.24 -2.49 -19.61
N GLN A 58 34.66 -1.73 -20.62
CA GLN A 58 34.73 -2.18 -22.03
C GLN A 58 35.69 -3.36 -22.28
N GLN A 59 36.44 -3.78 -21.28
CA GLN A 59 37.44 -4.85 -21.40
C GLN A 59 36.95 -6.22 -20.98
N GLY A 60 35.72 -6.30 -20.44
CA GLY A 60 35.10 -7.56 -19.99
C GLY A 60 35.89 -8.17 -18.83
N GLY A 61 35.25 -8.27 -17.70
CA GLY A 61 35.83 -8.84 -16.49
C GLY A 61 34.80 -8.90 -15.36
N TYR A 62 35.22 -9.45 -14.22
CA TYR A 62 34.40 -9.50 -13.03
C TYR A 62 34.95 -8.58 -11.95
N PHE A 63 34.06 -8.05 -11.14
CA PHE A 63 34.44 -7.24 -10.00
C PHE A 63 35.29 -8.06 -9.04
N LYS A 64 36.40 -7.47 -8.56
CA LYS A 64 37.29 -8.11 -7.61
C LYS A 64 37.31 -7.33 -6.31
N ASP A 65 37.34 -8.05 -5.19
CA ASP A 65 37.51 -7.46 -3.87
C ASP A 65 38.94 -6.89 -3.66
N ARG A 66 39.21 -6.36 -2.48
CA ARG A 66 40.53 -5.81 -2.12
C ARG A 66 41.64 -6.87 -2.10
N GLN A 67 41.27 -8.14 -2.01
CA GLN A 67 42.19 -9.29 -2.05
C GLN A 67 42.37 -9.86 -3.45
N GLY A 68 41.69 -9.29 -4.46
CA GLY A 68 41.77 -9.73 -5.85
C GLY A 68 40.87 -10.92 -6.18
N GLN A 69 39.98 -11.34 -5.27
CA GLN A 69 39.01 -12.41 -5.50
C GLN A 69 37.77 -11.85 -6.23
N ILE A 70 37.19 -12.67 -7.12
CA ILE A 70 35.99 -12.30 -7.85
C ILE A 70 34.82 -12.20 -6.86
N VAL A 71 34.14 -11.06 -6.88
CA VAL A 71 32.94 -10.85 -6.07
C VAL A 71 31.78 -11.62 -6.69
N GLN A 72 31.13 -12.44 -5.86
CA GLN A 72 29.96 -13.21 -6.21
C GLN A 72 28.83 -12.82 -5.26
N THR A 73 27.66 -12.48 -5.81
CA THR A 73 26.45 -12.19 -5.02
C THR A 73 25.56 -13.43 -4.96
N THR A 74 25.03 -13.74 -3.78
CA THR A 74 24.18 -14.91 -3.55
C THR A 74 22.88 -14.46 -2.91
N LEU A 75 21.76 -14.99 -3.36
CA LEU A 75 20.47 -14.68 -2.75
C LEU A 75 20.30 -15.41 -1.41
N HIS A 76 20.15 -14.65 -0.33
CA HIS A 76 19.90 -15.15 1.02
C HIS A 76 18.38 -15.25 1.31
N GLU A 77 17.71 -16.24 0.71
CA GLU A 77 16.26 -16.41 0.83
C GLU A 77 15.78 -16.63 2.26
N ASP A 78 16.52 -17.41 3.05
CA ASP A 78 16.10 -17.82 4.40
C ASP A 78 15.82 -16.61 5.31
N VAL A 79 16.65 -15.58 5.22
CA VAL A 79 16.51 -14.35 6.01
C VAL A 79 15.28 -13.58 5.55
N LEU A 80 15.10 -13.43 4.23
CA LEU A 80 13.99 -12.71 3.62
C LEU A 80 12.64 -13.40 3.91
N GLN A 81 12.60 -14.73 3.81
CA GLN A 81 11.41 -15.51 4.16
C GLN A 81 11.04 -15.37 5.63
N LYS A 82 12.01 -15.51 6.54
CA LYS A 82 11.78 -15.37 7.98
C LYS A 82 11.29 -13.97 8.35
N LEU A 83 11.86 -12.93 7.73
CA LEU A 83 11.45 -11.55 7.96
C LEU A 83 10.02 -11.30 7.48
N ALA A 84 9.67 -11.72 6.26
CA ALA A 84 8.33 -11.58 5.70
C ALA A 84 7.29 -12.35 6.52
N LEU A 85 7.46 -13.67 6.65
CA LEU A 85 6.53 -14.54 7.36
C LEU A 85 6.40 -14.14 8.83
N GLY A 86 7.52 -13.75 9.46
CA GLY A 86 7.54 -13.31 10.84
C GLY A 86 6.69 -12.08 11.11
N THR A 87 6.48 -11.20 10.14
CA THR A 87 5.65 -9.99 10.25
C THR A 87 4.24 -10.15 9.65
N GLY A 88 3.90 -11.34 9.14
CA GLY A 88 2.62 -11.61 8.48
C GLY A 88 2.54 -11.08 7.04
N GLY A 89 3.70 -10.79 6.42
CA GLY A 89 3.84 -10.51 4.99
C GLY A 89 4.11 -11.77 4.17
N THR A 90 4.59 -11.57 2.93
CA THR A 90 4.89 -12.65 1.98
C THR A 90 6.26 -12.42 1.35
N TYR A 91 7.00 -13.51 1.13
CA TYR A 91 8.22 -13.53 0.34
C TYR A 91 7.92 -14.00 -1.08
N VAL A 92 8.54 -13.34 -2.06
CA VAL A 92 8.50 -13.75 -3.46
C VAL A 92 9.92 -13.69 -4.04
N ARG A 93 10.31 -14.74 -4.77
CA ARG A 93 11.55 -14.71 -5.56
C ARG A 93 11.26 -14.07 -6.91
N SER A 94 12.08 -13.11 -7.31
CA SER A 94 12.09 -12.57 -8.67
C SER A 94 12.63 -13.62 -9.64
N ALA A 95 12.00 -13.69 -10.82
CA ALA A 95 12.45 -14.53 -11.93
C ALA A 95 12.71 -13.66 -13.17
N PRO A 96 13.54 -14.11 -14.14
CA PRO A 96 13.71 -13.39 -15.40
C PRO A 96 12.35 -13.14 -16.08
N GLY A 97 11.99 -11.87 -16.27
CA GLY A 97 10.72 -11.45 -16.86
C GLY A 97 9.54 -11.34 -15.89
N ASP A 98 9.67 -11.78 -14.63
CA ASP A 98 8.67 -11.61 -13.58
C ASP A 98 9.34 -11.12 -12.28
N THR A 99 9.18 -9.86 -11.96
CA THR A 99 9.73 -9.28 -10.72
C THR A 99 9.02 -9.77 -9.46
N GLY A 100 7.91 -10.50 -9.58
CA GLY A 100 7.06 -10.91 -8.45
C GLY A 100 6.28 -9.77 -7.80
N LEU A 101 6.46 -8.53 -8.29
CA LEU A 101 5.82 -7.34 -7.73
C LEU A 101 4.29 -7.41 -7.81
N GLU A 102 3.75 -7.92 -8.93
CA GLU A 102 2.30 -8.08 -9.10
C GLU A 102 1.71 -9.04 -8.06
N ARG A 103 2.40 -10.15 -7.75
CA ARG A 103 1.96 -11.10 -6.72
C ARG A 103 1.92 -10.44 -5.35
N VAL A 104 3.01 -9.77 -4.97
CA VAL A 104 3.07 -9.04 -3.69
C VAL A 104 1.98 -7.99 -3.64
N PHE A 105 1.78 -7.23 -4.71
CA PHE A 105 0.78 -6.18 -4.79
C PHE A 105 -0.65 -6.73 -4.67
N HIS A 106 -0.98 -7.79 -5.40
CA HIS A 106 -2.29 -8.43 -5.31
C HIS A 106 -2.57 -9.02 -3.92
N GLU A 107 -1.60 -9.71 -3.32
CA GLU A 107 -1.76 -10.26 -1.97
C GLU A 107 -1.86 -9.17 -0.91
N SER A 108 -1.04 -8.12 -1.01
CA SER A 108 -1.06 -6.99 -0.10
C SER A 108 -2.38 -6.23 -0.18
N ILE A 109 -2.79 -5.83 -1.40
CA ILE A 109 -4.00 -5.03 -1.62
C ILE A 109 -5.26 -5.81 -1.27
N THR A 110 -5.31 -7.11 -1.55
CA THR A 110 -6.49 -7.92 -1.19
C THR A 110 -6.66 -8.01 0.32
N LYS A 111 -5.57 -8.12 1.07
CA LYS A 111 -5.58 -8.12 2.54
C LYS A 111 -5.90 -6.73 3.11
N LEU A 112 -5.34 -5.67 2.52
CA LEU A 112 -5.58 -4.28 2.93
C LEU A 112 -7.02 -3.84 2.66
N LYS A 113 -7.58 -4.15 1.50
CA LYS A 113 -8.99 -3.85 1.16
C LYS A 113 -9.97 -4.53 2.11
N ARG A 114 -9.68 -5.73 2.61
CA ARG A 114 -10.50 -6.38 3.64
C ARG A 114 -10.51 -5.61 4.95
N SER A 115 -9.35 -5.14 5.40
CA SER A 115 -9.22 -4.34 6.62
C SER A 115 -9.89 -2.96 6.50
N GLU A 116 -9.78 -2.30 5.34
CA GLU A 116 -10.46 -1.02 5.10
C GLU A 116 -11.99 -1.15 5.01
N GLN A 117 -12.51 -2.24 4.44
CA GLN A 117 -13.95 -2.47 4.39
C GLN A 117 -14.56 -2.66 5.78
N ASP A 118 -13.89 -3.39 6.67
CA ASP A 118 -14.33 -3.55 8.04
C ASP A 118 -14.30 -2.23 8.85
N THR A 119 -13.41 -1.31 8.49
CA THR A 119 -13.29 0.00 9.16
C THR A 119 -14.19 1.07 8.53
N ARG A 120 -14.50 0.98 7.24
CA ARG A 120 -15.35 1.94 6.52
C ARG A 120 -16.84 1.69 6.65
N THR A 121 -17.28 0.58 7.18
CA THR A 121 -18.71 0.28 7.40
C THR A 121 -19.37 1.25 8.41
N ALA A 122 -18.62 2.16 9.03
CA ALA A 122 -19.10 3.06 10.07
C ALA A 122 -19.47 4.49 9.62
N LYS A 123 -19.36 4.87 8.35
CA LYS A 123 -19.73 6.23 7.90
C LYS A 123 -20.33 6.30 6.52
N ILE A 124 -21.44 5.61 6.30
CA ILE A 124 -22.35 5.99 5.22
C ILE A 124 -23.13 7.20 5.74
N TYR A 125 -22.76 8.40 5.32
CA TYR A 125 -23.60 9.58 5.48
C TYR A 125 -24.84 9.35 4.60
N GLU A 126 -25.97 9.02 5.21
CA GLU A 126 -27.27 9.16 4.52
C GLU A 126 -27.44 10.62 4.14
N GLU A 127 -27.44 10.88 2.85
CA GLU A 127 -27.69 12.22 2.31
C GLU A 127 -29.15 12.58 2.59
N ARG A 128 -29.41 13.18 3.74
CA ARG A 128 -30.76 13.59 4.17
C ARG A 128 -31.19 14.96 3.64
N PHE A 129 -30.43 15.54 2.71
CA PHE A 129 -30.77 16.85 2.13
C PHE A 129 -32.04 16.82 1.27
N VAL A 130 -32.50 15.64 0.82
CA VAL A 130 -33.70 15.46 0.01
C VAL A 130 -34.95 15.94 0.76
N TRP A 131 -35.04 15.74 2.05
CA TRP A 131 -36.19 16.17 2.88
C TRP A 131 -36.31 17.69 3.00
N PRO A 132 -35.27 18.43 3.41
CA PRO A 132 -35.40 19.90 3.43
C PRO A 132 -35.54 20.50 2.02
N LEU A 133 -34.96 19.89 0.99
CA LEU A 133 -35.17 20.32 -0.40
C LEU A 133 -36.63 20.14 -0.85
N ALA A 134 -37.27 19.02 -0.54
CA ALA A 134 -38.65 18.77 -0.87
C ALA A 134 -39.58 19.78 -0.17
N ILE A 135 -39.35 20.07 1.12
CA ILE A 135 -40.12 21.08 1.86
C ILE A 135 -39.93 22.47 1.21
N ALA A 136 -38.71 22.86 0.85
CA ALA A 136 -38.45 24.14 0.21
C ALA A 136 -39.17 24.26 -1.14
N LEU A 137 -39.22 23.21 -1.96
CA LEU A 137 -39.93 23.18 -3.24
C LEU A 137 -41.45 23.30 -3.03
N VAL A 138 -42.02 22.63 -2.03
CA VAL A 138 -43.44 22.71 -1.71
C VAL A 138 -43.80 24.13 -1.28
N LEU A 139 -43.00 24.78 -0.43
CA LEU A 139 -43.24 26.16 0.00
C LEU A 139 -43.14 27.15 -1.16
N LEU A 140 -42.18 26.98 -2.08
CA LEU A 140 -42.03 27.79 -3.28
C LEU A 140 -43.28 27.66 -4.22
N ALA A 141 -43.72 26.41 -4.44
CA ALA A 141 -44.92 26.16 -5.23
C ALA A 141 -46.17 26.78 -4.60
N TRP A 142 -46.27 26.73 -3.25
CA TRP A 142 -47.36 27.36 -2.50
C TRP A 142 -47.35 28.88 -2.64
N GLU A 143 -46.18 29.52 -2.57
CA GLU A 143 -46.05 30.98 -2.72
C GLU A 143 -46.47 31.42 -4.12
N VAL A 144 -46.06 30.70 -5.20
CA VAL A 144 -46.47 31.00 -6.57
C VAL A 144 -48.00 30.93 -6.71
N LEU A 145 -48.63 29.88 -6.17
CA LEU A 145 -50.10 29.71 -6.20
C LEU A 145 -50.85 30.80 -5.43
N LEU A 146 -50.30 31.27 -4.33
CA LEU A 146 -50.90 32.37 -3.54
C LEU A 146 -50.73 33.73 -4.20
N SER A 147 -49.58 33.96 -4.85
CA SER A 147 -49.27 35.19 -5.60
C SER A 147 -50.24 35.39 -6.76
N ASP A 148 -50.52 34.31 -7.49
CA ASP A 148 -51.45 34.36 -8.64
C ASP A 148 -52.88 34.68 -8.26
N ARG A 149 -53.35 34.20 -7.07
CA ARG A 149 -54.69 34.53 -6.53
C ARG A 149 -54.83 36.01 -6.14
N ARG A 150 -53.74 36.68 -5.69
CA ARG A 150 -53.78 38.11 -5.37
C ARG A 150 -53.83 38.97 -6.59
N SER A 151 -53.21 38.54 -7.70
CA SER A 151 -53.26 39.27 -8.98
C SER A 151 -54.65 39.27 -9.61
N LEU A 152 -55.46 38.22 -9.46
CA LEU A 152 -56.79 38.12 -10.02
C LEU A 152 -57.84 38.94 -9.27
N ASN A 153 -57.68 39.17 -7.97
CA ASN A 153 -58.62 39.97 -7.14
C ASN A 153 -58.40 41.49 -7.26
N GLY A 154 -57.19 41.92 -7.75
CA GLY A 154 -56.88 43.36 -7.95
C GLY A 154 -57.33 43.97 -9.27
N ARG A 155 -57.92 43.18 -10.17
CA ARG A 155 -58.44 43.63 -11.48
C ARG A 155 -59.97 43.80 -11.57
N ALA A 156 -60.66 43.60 -10.46
CA ALA A 156 -62.11 43.68 -10.40
C ALA A 156 -62.63 44.83 -9.52
N ALA A 157 -61.88 45.96 -9.43
CA ALA A 157 -62.31 47.19 -8.79
C ALA A 157 -62.05 48.40 -9.71
#